data_f120f7dee7e725c471b4b31dc8537ae6
#
_entry.id   f120f7dee7e725c471b4b31dc8537ae6
#
_cell.length_a   1.000
_cell.length_b   1.000
_cell.length_c   1.000
_cell.angle_alpha   90.00
_cell.angle_beta   90.00
_cell.angle_gamma   90.00
#
_symmetry.space_group_name_H-M   'P 1'
#
loop_
_entity.id
_entity.type
_entity.pdbx_description
1 polymer ?
#
loop_
_entity_poly.entity_id
_entity_poly.type
_entity_poly.pdbx_seq_one_letter_code
_entity_poly.pdbx_strand_id
1 'polypeptide(L)'
;MFVVGKFMHKILCQRINRENDREALKTILKCIDIIKKDEASIAVFPEGGIRGGNVLHPFRHGVFKIALRTQVPVVVCTLWGTQNVFHNGLRLKSTDVDFHVLGVVEPETYADMTAVELGHLVHDMMAKDLGPDRVLFVEETP
;
A
#
# COMPACT_ATOMS: atom_id res chain seq x y z
N MET A 1 5.00 20.42 -12.28
CA MET A 1 4.48 19.66 -11.11
C MET A 1 3.12 20.18 -10.56
N PHE A 2 2.61 21.28 -11.05
CA PHE A 2 1.33 21.89 -10.60
C PHE A 2 0.07 21.08 -11.01
N VAL A 3 0.11 20.43 -12.17
CA VAL A 3 -1.06 19.70 -12.73
C VAL A 3 -1.34 18.40 -11.95
N VAL A 4 -0.29 17.63 -11.62
CA VAL A 4 -0.43 16.35 -10.90
C VAL A 4 -1.02 16.58 -9.50
N GLY A 5 -0.58 17.61 -8.79
CA GLY A 5 -1.11 17.91 -7.45
C GLY A 5 -2.60 18.26 -7.45
N LYS A 6 -3.08 19.03 -8.44
CA LYS A 6 -4.50 19.34 -8.60
C LYS A 6 -5.34 18.09 -8.93
N PHE A 7 -4.80 17.20 -9.76
CA PHE A 7 -5.46 15.94 -10.12
C PHE A 7 -5.56 15.01 -8.90
N MET A 8 -4.47 14.83 -8.16
CA MET A 8 -4.45 14.01 -6.94
C MET A 8 -5.47 14.49 -5.89
N HIS A 9 -5.67 15.81 -5.77
CA HIS A 9 -6.66 16.34 -4.84
C HIS A 9 -8.10 15.97 -5.24
N LYS A 10 -8.39 15.93 -6.55
CA LYS A 10 -9.72 15.57 -7.06
C LYS A 10 -10.09 14.10 -6.83
N ILE A 11 -9.10 13.21 -6.76
CA ILE A 11 -9.30 11.79 -6.48
C ILE A 11 -9.12 11.46 -4.98
N LEU A 12 -9.27 12.44 -4.10
CA LEU A 12 -9.17 12.33 -2.64
C LEU A 12 -7.82 11.74 -2.15
N CYS A 13 -6.76 11.82 -2.98
CA CYS A 13 -5.46 11.28 -2.63
C CYS A 13 -4.88 12.01 -1.41
N GLN A 14 -4.52 11.27 -0.39
CA GLN A 14 -3.97 11.80 0.85
C GLN A 14 -2.44 11.66 0.88
N ARG A 15 -1.75 12.75 1.16
CA ARG A 15 -0.29 12.75 1.29
C ARG A 15 0.11 12.35 2.70
N ILE A 16 0.93 11.31 2.84
CA ILE A 16 1.55 10.91 4.11
C ILE A 16 2.92 11.59 4.27
N ASN A 17 3.12 12.32 5.36
CA ASN A 17 4.44 12.77 5.78
C ASN A 17 5.12 11.63 6.57
N ARG A 18 6.18 11.07 6.00
CA ARG A 18 6.87 9.89 6.55
C ARG A 18 7.90 10.23 7.62
N GLU A 19 8.26 11.49 7.73
CA GLU A 19 9.24 11.99 8.69
C GLU A 19 8.58 12.52 9.97
N ASN A 20 7.25 12.66 9.94
CA ASN A 20 6.48 13.18 11.07
C ASN A 20 5.28 12.27 11.39
N ASP A 21 5.43 11.46 12.43
CA ASP A 21 4.42 10.49 12.85
C ASP A 21 3.08 11.15 13.21
N ARG A 22 3.10 12.36 13.75
CA ARG A 22 1.88 13.09 14.11
C ARG A 22 1.10 13.53 12.86
N GLU A 23 1.78 13.93 11.80
CA GLU A 23 1.16 14.26 10.53
C GLU A 23 0.69 13.01 9.79
N ALA A 24 1.48 11.94 9.83
CA ALA A 24 1.10 10.64 9.30
C ALA A 24 -0.20 10.14 9.95
N LEU A 25 -0.32 10.26 11.27
CA LEU A 25 -1.54 9.90 12.00
C LEU A 25 -2.75 10.72 11.56
N LYS A 26 -2.60 12.04 11.35
CA LYS A 26 -3.68 12.89 10.83
C LYS A 26 -4.17 12.42 9.46
N THR A 27 -3.23 11.98 8.60
CA THR A 27 -3.57 11.44 7.28
C THR A 27 -4.34 10.12 7.39
N ILE A 28 -3.93 9.22 8.29
CA ILE A 28 -4.64 7.96 8.57
C ILE A 28 -6.07 8.26 9.04
N LEU A 29 -6.26 9.20 9.95
CA LEU A 29 -7.58 9.60 10.43
C LEU A 29 -8.47 10.14 9.31
N LYS A 30 -7.93 10.94 8.39
CA LYS A 30 -8.67 11.40 7.20
C LYS A 30 -9.10 10.24 6.29
N CYS A 31 -8.22 9.24 6.08
CA CYS A 31 -8.59 8.05 5.31
C CYS A 31 -9.73 7.27 5.98
N ILE A 32 -9.70 7.15 7.31
CA ILE A 32 -10.78 6.54 8.10
C ILE A 32 -12.09 7.30 7.91
N ASP A 33 -12.06 8.63 7.93
CA ASP A 33 -13.25 9.47 7.74
C ASP A 33 -13.84 9.31 6.33
N ILE A 34 -13.00 9.23 5.28
CA ILE A 34 -13.43 9.00 3.90
C ILE A 34 -14.17 7.67 3.78
N ILE A 35 -13.63 6.60 4.35
CA ILE A 35 -14.27 5.29 4.34
C ILE A 35 -15.59 5.31 5.12
N LYS A 36 -15.61 5.87 6.33
CA LYS A 36 -16.81 5.93 7.18
C LYS A 36 -17.95 6.74 6.59
N LYS A 37 -17.63 7.72 5.73
CA LYS A 37 -18.61 8.51 5.00
C LYS A 37 -19.02 7.89 3.66
N ASP A 38 -18.48 6.73 3.33
CA ASP A 38 -18.71 6.05 2.05
C ASP A 38 -18.36 6.92 0.82
N GLU A 39 -17.34 7.78 0.97
CA GLU A 39 -16.93 8.69 -0.10
C GLU A 39 -16.03 7.98 -1.14
N ALA A 40 -15.14 7.08 -0.68
CA ALA A 40 -14.25 6.32 -1.56
C ALA A 40 -13.58 5.15 -0.85
N SER A 41 -13.16 4.15 -1.62
CA SER A 41 -12.19 3.14 -1.18
C SER A 41 -10.78 3.73 -1.13
N ILE A 42 -9.93 3.21 -0.25
CA ILE A 42 -8.56 3.70 -0.07
C ILE A 42 -7.56 2.66 -0.58
N ALA A 43 -6.77 3.03 -1.59
CA ALA A 43 -5.62 2.24 -2.02
C ALA A 43 -4.36 2.70 -1.25
N VAL A 44 -3.60 1.74 -0.74
CA VAL A 44 -2.39 1.99 0.07
C VAL A 44 -1.21 1.18 -0.46
N PHE A 45 -0.05 1.82 -0.52
CA PHE A 45 1.23 1.14 -0.76
C PHE A 45 1.99 1.06 0.57
N PRO A 46 1.91 -0.07 1.30
CA PRO A 46 2.40 -0.17 2.67
C PRO A 46 3.92 -0.12 2.81
N GLU A 47 4.66 -0.38 1.73
CA GLU A 47 6.12 -0.21 1.68
C GLU A 47 6.56 1.24 1.98
N GLY A 48 5.65 2.17 1.80
CA GLY A 48 5.86 3.57 2.19
C GLY A 48 6.83 4.33 1.31
N GLY A 49 7.19 3.86 0.11
CA GLY A 49 8.05 4.60 -0.84
C GLY A 49 8.45 3.79 -2.04
N ILE A 50 8.98 4.48 -3.03
CA ILE A 50 9.70 3.86 -4.13
C ILE A 50 11.12 3.61 -3.64
N ARG A 51 11.50 2.35 -3.51
CA ARG A 51 12.84 1.93 -3.12
C ARG A 51 13.46 1.15 -4.29
N GLY A 52 14.79 1.14 -4.37
CA GLY A 52 15.49 0.39 -5.42
C GLY A 52 15.38 -1.12 -5.24
N GLY A 53 15.79 -1.88 -6.30
CA GLY A 53 15.96 -3.34 -6.21
C GLY A 53 14.83 -4.18 -6.79
N ASN A 54 13.69 -3.59 -7.17
CA ASN A 54 12.53 -4.35 -7.68
C ASN A 54 12.16 -5.56 -6.80
N VAL A 55 12.06 -5.32 -5.50
CA VAL A 55 11.74 -6.33 -4.49
C VAL A 55 10.69 -5.77 -3.53
N LEU A 56 9.90 -6.65 -2.94
CA LEU A 56 8.96 -6.30 -1.89
C LEU A 56 9.73 -5.93 -0.62
N HIS A 57 9.51 -4.73 -0.13
CA HIS A 57 10.13 -4.22 1.08
C HIS A 57 9.24 -4.44 2.31
N PRO A 58 9.83 -4.42 3.52
CA PRO A 58 9.07 -4.46 4.76
C PRO A 58 8.04 -3.34 4.83
N PHE A 59 6.90 -3.64 5.44
CA PHE A 59 5.77 -2.73 5.51
C PHE A 59 5.84 -1.75 6.67
N ARG A 60 5.26 -0.58 6.47
CA ARG A 60 4.91 0.36 7.53
C ARG A 60 3.54 0.02 8.09
N HIS A 61 3.50 -0.64 9.23
CA HIS A 61 2.26 -1.21 9.80
C HIS A 61 1.19 -0.16 10.17
N GLY A 62 1.58 1.11 10.35
CA GLY A 62 0.65 2.18 10.73
C GLY A 62 -0.57 2.35 9.82
N VAL A 63 -0.45 2.03 8.52
CA VAL A 63 -1.54 2.15 7.54
C VAL A 63 -2.64 1.11 7.75
N PHE A 64 -2.32 -0.05 8.31
CA PHE A 64 -3.30 -1.10 8.61
C PHE A 64 -4.29 -0.71 9.71
N LYS A 65 -3.98 0.33 10.50
CA LYS A 65 -4.93 0.93 11.43
C LYS A 65 -6.19 1.47 10.74
N ILE A 66 -6.13 1.75 9.44
CA ILE A 66 -7.31 2.16 8.66
C ILE A 66 -8.31 1.00 8.65
N ALA A 67 -7.91 -0.18 8.20
CA ALA A 67 -8.77 -1.37 8.17
C ALA A 67 -9.29 -1.74 9.57
N LEU A 68 -8.40 -1.81 10.58
CA LEU A 68 -8.78 -2.14 11.96
C LEU A 68 -9.81 -1.17 12.57
N ARG A 69 -9.79 0.11 12.16
CA ARG A 69 -10.70 1.13 12.67
C ARG A 69 -12.00 1.24 11.90
N THR A 70 -12.02 0.79 10.66
CA THR A 70 -13.18 0.87 9.77
C THR A 70 -13.89 -0.47 9.58
N GLN A 71 -13.21 -1.59 9.90
CA GLN A 71 -13.72 -2.96 9.74
C GLN A 71 -14.24 -3.21 8.32
N VAL A 72 -13.43 -2.82 7.32
CA VAL A 72 -13.74 -3.02 5.90
C VAL A 72 -12.88 -4.12 5.29
N PRO A 73 -13.36 -4.86 4.28
CA PRO A 73 -12.55 -5.87 3.59
C PRO A 73 -11.25 -5.28 3.04
N VAL A 74 -10.15 -6.02 3.18
CA VAL A 74 -8.83 -5.64 2.65
C VAL A 74 -8.54 -6.47 1.42
N VAL A 75 -8.61 -5.83 0.24
CA VAL A 75 -8.23 -6.47 -1.03
C VAL A 75 -6.73 -6.41 -1.18
N VAL A 76 -6.08 -7.58 -1.25
CA VAL A 76 -4.63 -7.69 -1.38
C VAL A 76 -4.25 -7.83 -2.85
N CYS A 77 -3.36 -6.96 -3.32
CA CYS A 77 -2.92 -6.94 -4.72
C CYS A 77 -1.41 -6.80 -4.82
N THR A 78 -0.81 -7.40 -5.85
CA THR A 78 0.56 -7.12 -6.28
C THR A 78 0.56 -6.35 -7.58
N LEU A 79 1.55 -5.48 -7.74
CA LEU A 79 1.72 -4.67 -8.94
C LEU A 79 3.20 -4.73 -9.35
N TRP A 80 3.48 -5.24 -10.55
CA TRP A 80 4.84 -5.44 -11.04
C TRP A 80 5.04 -4.78 -12.41
N GLY A 81 6.28 -4.33 -12.71
CA GLY A 81 6.61 -3.72 -14.00
C GLY A 81 6.43 -2.20 -14.06
N THR A 82 5.84 -1.57 -13.06
CA THR A 82 5.58 -0.11 -13.02
C THR A 82 6.83 0.73 -13.09
N GLN A 83 7.98 0.24 -12.61
CA GLN A 83 9.27 0.92 -12.67
C GLN A 83 9.71 1.23 -14.11
N ASN A 84 9.26 0.42 -15.07
CA ASN A 84 9.60 0.58 -16.48
C ASN A 84 8.75 1.63 -17.21
N VAL A 85 7.61 2.04 -16.63
CA VAL A 85 6.64 2.94 -17.28
C VAL A 85 7.28 4.28 -17.63
N PHE A 86 7.96 4.91 -16.70
CA PHE A 86 8.63 6.20 -16.96
C PHE A 86 9.81 6.06 -17.93
N HIS A 87 10.59 5.00 -17.78
CA HIS A 87 11.74 4.76 -18.68
C HIS A 87 11.29 4.51 -20.11
N ASN A 88 10.29 3.67 -20.31
CA ASN A 88 9.75 3.34 -21.61
C ASN A 88 8.86 4.45 -22.20
N GLY A 89 8.12 5.16 -21.35
CA GLY A 89 7.26 6.27 -21.78
C GLY A 89 8.04 7.42 -22.42
N LEU A 90 9.22 7.77 -21.91
CA LEU A 90 10.12 8.74 -22.52
C LEU A 90 10.67 8.28 -23.88
N ARG A 91 10.69 6.96 -24.13
CA ARG A 91 11.14 6.34 -25.39
C ARG A 91 9.99 5.93 -26.29
N LEU A 92 8.74 6.26 -25.95
CA LEU A 92 7.52 5.85 -26.66
C LEU A 92 7.43 4.33 -26.89
N LYS A 93 7.88 3.54 -25.92
CA LYS A 93 7.79 2.09 -25.94
C LYS A 93 6.65 1.62 -25.04
N SER A 94 5.97 0.56 -25.48
CA SER A 94 4.99 -0.13 -24.62
C SER A 94 5.67 -0.70 -23.38
N THR A 95 4.90 -0.78 -22.29
CA THR A 95 5.35 -1.35 -21.03
C THR A 95 4.26 -2.26 -20.50
N ASP A 96 4.62 -3.51 -20.26
CA ASP A 96 3.73 -4.46 -19.61
C ASP A 96 3.79 -4.23 -18.09
N VAL A 97 2.62 -4.20 -17.49
CA VAL A 97 2.44 -4.07 -16.04
C VAL A 97 1.51 -5.17 -15.60
N ASP A 98 2.00 -6.04 -14.72
CA ASP A 98 1.22 -7.11 -14.15
C ASP A 98 0.51 -6.63 -12.88
N PHE A 99 -0.79 -6.89 -12.81
CA PHE A 99 -1.60 -6.58 -11.65
C PHE A 99 -2.37 -7.83 -11.23
N HIS A 100 -2.04 -8.37 -10.05
CA HIS A 100 -2.67 -9.56 -9.52
C HIS A 100 -3.54 -9.20 -8.30
N VAL A 101 -4.77 -9.67 -8.28
CA VAL A 101 -5.63 -9.65 -7.09
C VAL A 101 -5.49 -10.99 -6.39
N LEU A 102 -4.88 -11.00 -5.21
CA LEU A 102 -4.53 -12.22 -4.48
C LEU A 102 -5.65 -12.77 -3.63
N GLY A 103 -6.55 -11.91 -3.21
CA GLY A 103 -7.68 -12.26 -2.37
C GLY A 103 -8.17 -11.11 -1.51
N VAL A 104 -9.15 -11.42 -0.69
CA VAL A 104 -9.76 -10.50 0.26
C VAL A 104 -9.56 -11.02 1.67
N VAL A 105 -9.06 -10.17 2.56
CA VAL A 105 -9.00 -10.45 3.99
C VAL A 105 -10.22 -9.77 4.62
N GLU A 106 -11.17 -10.59 5.03
CA GLU A 106 -12.43 -10.13 5.62
C GLU A 106 -12.24 -9.62 7.05
N PRO A 107 -13.09 -8.69 7.53
CA PRO A 107 -13.00 -8.12 8.87
C PRO A 107 -12.93 -9.16 9.99
N GLU A 108 -13.67 -10.25 9.86
CA GLU A 108 -13.71 -11.35 10.83
C GLU A 108 -12.34 -12.04 10.99
N THR A 109 -11.54 -12.07 9.91
CA THR A 109 -10.21 -12.68 9.91
C THR A 109 -9.23 -11.87 10.76
N TYR A 110 -9.35 -10.54 10.77
CA TYR A 110 -8.40 -9.66 11.42
C TYR A 110 -8.96 -8.90 12.64
N ALA A 111 -10.17 -9.26 13.11
CA ALA A 111 -10.86 -8.57 14.21
C ALA A 111 -10.00 -8.46 15.49
N ASP A 112 -9.27 -9.53 15.82
CA ASP A 112 -8.42 -9.63 17.00
C ASP A 112 -6.93 -9.34 16.72
N MET A 113 -6.59 -9.00 15.48
CA MET A 113 -5.19 -8.73 15.09
C MET A 113 -4.76 -7.32 15.44
N THR A 114 -3.48 -7.18 15.71
CA THR A 114 -2.80 -5.88 15.72
C THR A 114 -2.49 -5.41 14.30
N ALA A 115 -2.14 -4.13 14.14
CA ALA A 115 -1.72 -3.59 12.85
C ALA A 115 -0.44 -4.26 12.30
N VAL A 116 0.40 -4.80 13.19
CA VAL A 116 1.62 -5.54 12.83
C VAL A 116 1.24 -6.91 12.28
N GLU A 117 0.40 -7.67 12.97
CA GLU A 117 -0.04 -9.00 12.54
C GLU A 117 -0.80 -8.96 11.21
N LEU A 118 -1.72 -8.00 11.03
CA LEU A 118 -2.39 -7.80 9.75
C LEU A 118 -1.40 -7.43 8.64
N GLY A 119 -0.39 -6.59 8.97
CA GLY A 119 0.67 -6.23 8.04
C GLY A 119 1.50 -7.43 7.60
N HIS A 120 1.85 -8.34 8.52
CA HIS A 120 2.58 -9.58 8.21
C HIS A 120 1.72 -10.50 7.34
N LEU A 121 0.44 -10.71 7.68
CA LEU A 121 -0.47 -11.52 6.87
C LEU A 121 -0.54 -11.04 5.41
N VAL A 122 -0.72 -9.73 5.21
CA VAL A 122 -0.77 -9.13 3.86
C VAL A 122 0.58 -9.25 3.15
N HIS A 123 1.69 -9.02 3.86
CA HIS A 123 3.04 -9.16 3.31
C HIS A 123 3.30 -10.59 2.84
N ASP A 124 2.94 -11.60 3.62
CA ASP A 124 3.14 -13.01 3.29
C ASP A 124 2.31 -13.42 2.07
N MET A 125 1.08 -12.93 1.93
CA MET A 125 0.26 -13.15 0.73
C MET A 125 0.96 -12.58 -0.52
N MET A 126 1.50 -11.37 -0.44
CA MET A 126 2.23 -10.73 -1.54
C MET A 126 3.56 -11.41 -1.83
N ALA A 127 4.30 -11.80 -0.78
CA ALA A 127 5.57 -12.50 -0.91
C ALA A 127 5.42 -13.85 -1.60
N LYS A 128 4.34 -14.57 -1.31
CA LYS A 128 4.01 -15.85 -1.94
C LYS A 128 3.75 -15.71 -3.45
N ASP A 129 3.08 -14.64 -3.87
CA ASP A 129 2.80 -14.37 -5.29
C ASP A 129 4.08 -13.95 -6.04
N LEU A 130 4.88 -13.08 -5.43
CA LEU A 130 6.10 -12.55 -6.06
C LEU A 130 7.24 -13.55 -6.12
N GLY A 131 7.28 -14.52 -5.21
CA GLY A 131 8.35 -15.50 -5.07
C GLY A 131 9.58 -14.98 -4.31
N PRO A 132 10.46 -15.88 -3.86
CA PRO A 132 11.56 -15.56 -2.92
C PRO A 132 12.59 -14.58 -3.49
N ASP A 133 12.82 -14.59 -4.80
CA ASP A 133 13.80 -13.70 -5.45
C ASP A 133 13.36 -12.23 -5.49
N ARG A 134 12.08 -11.96 -5.18
CA ARG A 134 11.47 -10.63 -5.24
C ARG A 134 11.01 -10.10 -3.87
N VAL A 135 11.50 -10.69 -2.79
CA VAL A 135 11.17 -10.30 -1.42
C VAL A 135 12.43 -10.01 -0.63
N LEU A 136 12.49 -8.85 0.02
CA LEU A 136 13.53 -8.53 0.99
C LEU A 136 13.09 -9.05 2.37
N PHE A 137 13.74 -10.11 2.80
CA PHE A 137 13.65 -10.55 4.19
C PHE A 137 14.61 -9.70 5.03
N VAL A 138 14.07 -8.87 5.89
CA VAL A 138 14.87 -8.24 6.95
C VAL A 138 14.95 -9.26 8.06
N GLU A 139 16.14 -9.81 8.31
CA GLU A 139 16.37 -10.54 9.55
C GLU A 139 16.08 -9.57 10.70
N GLU A 140 15.07 -9.89 11.51
CA GLU A 140 14.86 -9.20 12.78
C GLU A 140 16.10 -9.47 13.61
N THR A 141 16.98 -8.49 13.70
CA THR A 141 18.09 -8.54 14.66
C THR A 141 17.47 -8.52 16.06
N PRO A 142 17.81 -9.48 16.91
CA PRO A 142 17.23 -9.67 18.24
C PRO A 142 17.45 -8.47 19.16
#